data_328a8446bf750203f7548dbc5e8ab041
#
_entry.id   328a8446bf750203f7548dbc5e8ab041
#
_cell.length_a   1.000
_cell.length_b   1.000
_cell.length_c   1.000
_cell.angle_alpha   90.00
_cell.angle_beta   90.00
_cell.angle_gamma   90.00
#
_symmetry.space_group_name_H-M   'P 1'
#
loop_
_entity.id
_entity.type
_entity.pdbx_description
1 polymer ?
#
loop_
_entity_poly.entity_id
_entity_poly.type
_entity_poly.pdbx_seq_one_letter_code
_entity_poly.pdbx_strand_id
1 'polypeptide(L)'
;MRIPIVIALVFLMTQQLVANPVYLREDFDTLDDWEELHFPKIEAHTKYNIVTDGNSRVLRAHSNASASALVRPIPYNVYKRSRLRWRWKIDRVLEKGNARHKKTDDYPIRVYVMFVYEPENASRSKRIKYGLAKKVIGEYPPDSTLNYFWANRPHTKYILTNPYADEARMLVMRT
;
A
#
# COMPACT_ATOMS: atom_id res chain seq x y z
N MET A 1 41.79 38.71 48.44
CA MET A 1 41.81 37.77 47.29
C MET A 1 40.35 37.48 46.93
N ARG A 2 39.84 38.07 45.84
CA ARG A 2 38.45 37.94 45.42
C ARG A 2 38.40 36.86 44.31
N ILE A 3 37.64 35.79 44.55
CA ILE A 3 37.42 34.72 43.58
C ILE A 3 36.25 35.10 42.66
N PRO A 4 36.38 35.12 41.32
CA PRO A 4 35.25 35.38 40.44
C PRO A 4 34.41 34.12 40.30
N ILE A 5 33.11 34.27 40.56
CA ILE A 5 32.12 33.22 40.28
C ILE A 5 31.82 33.25 38.77
N VAL A 6 32.22 32.21 38.06
CA VAL A 6 31.83 32.00 36.63
C VAL A 6 30.51 31.28 36.62
N ILE A 7 29.43 31.97 36.24
CA ILE A 7 28.12 31.36 35.99
C ILE A 7 28.12 30.82 34.56
N ALA A 8 28.20 29.51 34.41
CA ALA A 8 28.04 28.85 33.12
C ALA A 8 26.53 28.73 32.80
N LEU A 9 26.06 29.54 31.86
CA LEU A 9 24.70 29.41 31.31
C LEU A 9 24.66 28.20 30.37
N VAL A 10 24.09 27.10 30.81
CA VAL A 10 23.81 25.94 29.93
C VAL A 10 22.53 26.22 29.13
N PHE A 11 22.72 26.54 27.86
CA PHE A 11 21.61 26.67 26.91
C PHE A 11 21.15 25.25 26.52
N LEU A 12 20.06 24.76 27.12
CA LEU A 12 19.36 23.57 26.65
C LEU A 12 18.62 23.90 25.33
N MET A 13 19.22 23.59 24.20
CA MET A 13 18.52 23.59 22.93
C MET A 13 17.52 22.41 22.89
N THR A 14 16.27 22.68 23.20
CA THR A 14 15.19 21.75 22.93
C THR A 14 15.00 21.67 21.40
N GLN A 15 15.48 20.62 20.79
CA GLN A 15 15.16 20.31 19.41
C GLN A 15 13.66 19.97 19.34
N GLN A 16 12.87 20.91 18.85
CA GLN A 16 11.48 20.62 18.51
C GLN A 16 11.50 19.65 17.32
N LEU A 17 11.06 18.43 17.54
CA LEU A 17 10.75 17.47 16.49
C LEU A 17 9.58 18.02 15.67
N VAL A 18 9.90 18.72 14.58
CA VAL A 18 8.89 19.16 13.62
C VAL A 18 8.32 17.91 12.96
N ALA A 19 7.14 17.51 13.35
CA ALA A 19 6.42 16.42 12.68
C ALA A 19 6.12 16.86 11.25
N ASN A 20 6.54 16.05 10.25
CA ASN A 20 6.19 16.30 8.88
C ASN A 20 4.67 16.32 8.73
N PRO A 21 4.10 17.35 8.06
CA PRO A 21 2.65 17.48 7.93
C PRO A 21 2.08 16.27 7.19
N VAL A 22 0.93 15.79 7.63
CA VAL A 22 0.16 14.75 6.95
C VAL A 22 -0.36 15.35 5.63
N TYR A 23 -0.06 14.69 4.51
CA TYR A 23 -0.52 15.14 3.19
C TYR A 23 -1.97 14.70 2.93
N LEU A 24 -2.28 13.46 3.23
CA LEU A 24 -3.59 12.86 3.10
C LEU A 24 -3.85 11.99 4.31
N ARG A 25 -5.05 12.09 4.83
CA ARG A 25 -5.58 11.20 5.87
C ARG A 25 -6.88 10.62 5.39
N GLU A 26 -7.04 9.32 5.51
CA GLU A 26 -8.26 8.59 5.21
C GLU A 26 -8.88 8.11 6.52
N ASP A 27 -10.02 8.65 6.85
CA ASP A 27 -10.79 8.30 8.05
C ASP A 27 -12.06 7.51 7.70
N PHE A 28 -12.27 7.18 6.42
CA PHE A 28 -13.41 6.43 5.90
C PHE A 28 -14.76 7.07 6.28
N ASP A 29 -14.88 8.37 6.04
CA ASP A 29 -16.16 9.07 6.21
C ASP A 29 -17.15 8.70 5.12
N THR A 30 -16.69 8.60 3.88
CA THR A 30 -17.40 8.08 2.71
C THR A 30 -16.46 7.21 1.86
N LEU A 31 -17.00 6.60 0.80
CA LEU A 31 -16.20 5.91 -0.21
C LEU A 31 -16.25 6.63 -1.57
N ASP A 32 -16.68 7.89 -1.61
CA ASP A 32 -16.90 8.63 -2.85
C ASP A 32 -15.63 8.83 -3.69
N ASP A 33 -14.46 8.87 -3.04
CA ASP A 33 -13.14 8.95 -3.70
C ASP A 33 -12.57 7.58 -4.10
N TRP A 34 -13.30 6.50 -3.84
CA TRP A 34 -12.85 5.13 -4.07
C TRP A 34 -13.62 4.49 -5.22
N GLU A 35 -12.91 3.83 -6.11
CA GLU A 35 -13.45 3.10 -7.25
C GLU A 35 -13.30 1.59 -7.04
N GLU A 36 -14.35 0.82 -7.34
CA GLU A 36 -14.26 -0.63 -7.31
C GLU A 36 -13.54 -1.15 -8.54
N LEU A 37 -12.52 -1.98 -8.33
CA LEU A 37 -11.80 -2.70 -9.37
C LEU A 37 -12.17 -4.18 -9.32
N HIS A 38 -12.86 -4.63 -10.34
CA HIS A 38 -13.25 -6.04 -10.50
C HIS A 38 -12.20 -6.80 -11.32
N PHE A 39 -11.85 -7.99 -10.88
CA PHE A 39 -10.90 -8.84 -11.62
C PHE A 39 -11.63 -9.65 -12.68
N PRO A 40 -11.20 -9.62 -13.98
CA PRO A 40 -11.98 -10.15 -15.11
C PRO A 40 -12.35 -11.64 -15.04
N LYS A 41 -11.70 -12.43 -14.19
CA LYS A 41 -11.94 -13.88 -14.06
C LYS A 41 -12.60 -14.27 -12.74
N ILE A 42 -13.08 -13.30 -11.99
CA ILE A 42 -13.69 -13.51 -10.67
C ILE A 42 -15.08 -12.90 -10.70
N GLU A 43 -16.09 -13.77 -10.67
CA GLU A 43 -17.49 -13.35 -10.74
C GLU A 43 -18.01 -12.77 -9.43
N ALA A 44 -17.56 -13.34 -8.31
CA ALA A 44 -17.98 -12.87 -6.99
C ALA A 44 -17.03 -11.80 -6.45
N HIS A 45 -17.57 -10.67 -6.01
CA HIS A 45 -16.81 -9.54 -5.55
C HIS A 45 -16.84 -9.39 -4.03
N THR A 46 -15.76 -8.87 -3.46
CA THR A 46 -15.66 -8.52 -2.05
C THR A 46 -16.65 -7.38 -1.74
N LYS A 47 -17.37 -7.48 -0.64
CA LYS A 47 -18.27 -6.41 -0.17
C LYS A 47 -17.50 -5.45 0.73
N TYR A 48 -17.57 -4.16 0.42
CA TYR A 48 -16.90 -3.10 1.16
C TYR A 48 -17.95 -2.24 1.88
N ASN A 49 -17.75 -2.01 3.16
CA ASN A 49 -18.65 -1.19 3.97
C ASN A 49 -17.84 -0.37 4.99
N ILE A 50 -18.28 0.84 5.26
CA ILE A 50 -17.78 1.61 6.39
C ILE A 50 -18.49 1.13 7.64
N VAL A 51 -17.73 0.77 8.66
CA VAL A 51 -18.26 0.32 9.96
C VAL A 51 -17.51 1.00 11.10
N THR A 52 -18.09 0.98 12.29
CA THR A 52 -17.45 1.47 13.51
C THR A 52 -16.71 0.31 14.19
N ASP A 53 -15.42 0.48 14.50
CA ASP A 53 -14.61 -0.41 15.33
C ASP A 53 -14.03 0.41 16.50
N GLY A 54 -14.58 0.24 17.67
CA GLY A 54 -14.31 1.12 18.82
C GLY A 54 -14.76 2.56 18.54
N ASN A 55 -13.84 3.51 18.66
CA ASN A 55 -14.11 4.93 18.43
C ASN A 55 -13.70 5.41 17.02
N SER A 56 -13.46 4.51 16.07
CA SER A 56 -13.01 4.85 14.73
C SER A 56 -13.92 4.26 13.67
N ARG A 57 -14.13 5.00 12.57
CA ARG A 57 -14.64 4.42 11.35
C ARG A 57 -13.54 3.65 10.65
N VAL A 58 -13.90 2.53 10.03
CA VAL A 58 -12.95 1.69 9.30
C VAL A 58 -13.60 1.11 8.06
N LEU A 59 -12.82 0.87 7.04
CA LEU A 59 -13.24 0.11 5.87
C LEU A 59 -13.22 -1.39 6.23
N ARG A 60 -14.40 -2.03 6.19
CA ARG A 60 -14.56 -3.46 6.32
C ARG A 60 -14.69 -4.11 4.95
N ALA A 61 -13.79 -5.03 4.62
CA ALA A 61 -13.88 -5.89 3.46
C ALA A 61 -14.38 -7.27 3.87
N HIS A 62 -15.46 -7.74 3.27
CA HIS A 62 -15.99 -9.08 3.51
C HIS A 62 -15.94 -9.89 2.22
N SER A 63 -15.10 -10.93 2.22
CA SER A 63 -14.91 -11.84 1.09
C SER A 63 -15.47 -13.23 1.44
N ASN A 64 -16.28 -13.78 0.53
CA ASN A 64 -16.78 -15.15 0.60
C ASN A 64 -16.57 -15.80 -0.78
N ALA A 65 -15.46 -16.53 -0.93
CA ALA A 65 -14.99 -17.07 -2.21
C ALA A 65 -15.01 -16.01 -3.34
N SER A 66 -14.61 -14.78 -3.00
CA SER A 66 -14.71 -13.61 -3.85
C SER A 66 -13.45 -12.75 -3.74
N ALA A 67 -13.17 -11.95 -4.76
CA ALA A 67 -12.11 -10.96 -4.73
C ALA A 67 -12.44 -9.74 -5.60
N SER A 68 -12.09 -8.58 -5.11
CA SER A 68 -12.05 -7.31 -5.84
C SER A 68 -11.12 -6.36 -5.10
N ALA A 69 -10.93 -5.15 -5.59
CA ALA A 69 -10.18 -4.11 -4.90
C ALA A 69 -10.96 -2.81 -4.86
N LEU A 70 -10.61 -1.94 -3.91
CA LEU A 70 -10.95 -0.51 -3.97
C LEU A 70 -9.68 0.25 -4.33
N VAL A 71 -9.79 1.17 -5.27
CA VAL A 71 -8.70 2.01 -5.76
C VAL A 71 -9.04 3.47 -5.48
N ARG A 72 -8.09 4.20 -4.93
CA ARG A 72 -8.17 5.65 -4.75
C ARG A 72 -7.04 6.31 -5.51
N PRO A 73 -7.32 7.04 -6.60
CA PRO A 73 -6.33 7.85 -7.29
C PRO A 73 -5.86 9.00 -6.42
N ILE A 74 -4.56 9.10 -6.19
CA ILE A 74 -3.98 10.18 -5.36
C ILE A 74 -2.82 10.82 -6.13
N PRO A 75 -3.01 12.03 -6.68
CA PRO A 75 -1.94 12.75 -7.37
C PRO A 75 -0.93 13.31 -6.36
N TYR A 76 0.15 12.62 -6.12
CA TYR A 76 1.20 13.10 -5.22
C TYR A 76 2.60 12.70 -5.66
N ASN A 77 3.60 13.44 -5.21
CA ASN A 77 5.00 13.16 -5.47
C ASN A 77 5.58 12.30 -4.33
N VAL A 78 5.88 11.04 -4.61
CA VAL A 78 6.41 10.07 -3.64
C VAL A 78 7.77 10.47 -3.07
N TYR A 79 8.60 11.20 -3.80
CA TYR A 79 9.90 11.69 -3.32
C TYR A 79 9.75 12.79 -2.26
N LYS A 80 8.66 13.54 -2.31
CA LYS A 80 8.33 14.55 -1.29
C LYS A 80 7.53 13.97 -0.13
N ARG A 81 6.82 12.87 -0.35
CA ARG A 81 5.88 12.24 0.58
C ARG A 81 6.05 10.72 0.56
N SER A 82 7.15 10.23 1.12
CA SER A 82 7.56 8.82 1.02
C SER A 82 7.01 7.91 2.12
N ARG A 83 6.15 8.42 3.00
CA ARG A 83 5.69 7.65 4.16
C ARG A 83 4.20 7.34 4.07
N LEU A 84 3.86 6.05 4.00
CA LEU A 84 2.51 5.51 4.12
C LEU A 84 2.34 4.87 5.50
N ARG A 85 1.24 5.17 6.20
CA ARG A 85 0.87 4.55 7.46
C ARG A 85 -0.55 4.06 7.38
N TRP A 86 -0.82 2.85 7.87
CA TRP A 86 -2.17 2.31 7.99
C TRP A 86 -2.25 1.38 9.19
N ARG A 87 -3.47 1.07 9.58
CA ARG A 87 -3.80 0.01 10.52
C ARG A 87 -4.70 -0.97 9.82
N TRP A 88 -4.53 -2.22 10.09
CA TRP A 88 -5.40 -3.28 9.60
C TRP A 88 -5.62 -4.35 10.66
N LYS A 89 -6.68 -5.11 10.46
CA LYS A 89 -7.11 -6.20 11.30
C LYS A 89 -7.71 -7.26 10.38
N ILE A 90 -7.49 -8.52 10.69
CA ILE A 90 -8.09 -9.65 9.98
C ILE A 90 -8.75 -10.57 11.00
N ASP A 91 -9.78 -11.29 10.57
CA ASP A 91 -10.44 -12.27 11.42
C ASP A 91 -9.69 -13.60 11.42
N ARG A 92 -9.11 -13.97 10.27
CA ARG A 92 -8.37 -15.22 10.09
C ARG A 92 -7.42 -15.16 8.90
N VAL A 93 -6.41 -16.01 8.90
CA VAL A 93 -5.56 -16.29 7.73
C VAL A 93 -6.22 -17.32 6.81
N LEU A 94 -5.75 -17.39 5.57
CA LEU A 94 -6.20 -18.37 4.58
C LEU A 94 -5.26 -19.58 4.62
N GLU A 95 -5.68 -20.71 5.16
CA GLU A 95 -4.84 -21.89 5.39
C GLU A 95 -4.12 -22.41 4.14
N LYS A 96 -4.78 -22.34 2.98
CA LYS A 96 -4.24 -22.77 1.68
C LYS A 96 -3.35 -21.72 1.02
N GLY A 97 -3.35 -20.47 1.51
CA GLY A 97 -2.61 -19.37 0.92
C GLY A 97 -1.09 -19.50 1.10
N ASN A 98 -0.33 -19.33 0.01
CA ASN A 98 1.12 -19.42 0.02
C ASN A 98 1.73 -18.48 -1.04
N ALA A 99 2.39 -17.43 -0.59
CA ALA A 99 3.02 -16.41 -1.44
C ALA A 99 4.10 -16.92 -2.41
N ARG A 100 4.61 -18.12 -2.20
CA ARG A 100 5.67 -18.69 -3.03
C ARG A 100 5.16 -19.37 -4.29
N HIS A 101 3.87 -19.59 -4.40
CA HIS A 101 3.28 -20.35 -5.50
C HIS A 101 2.11 -19.61 -6.13
N LYS A 102 2.17 -19.39 -7.43
CA LYS A 102 1.17 -18.67 -8.22
C LYS A 102 -0.26 -19.19 -8.04
N LYS A 103 -0.45 -20.50 -7.88
CA LYS A 103 -1.77 -21.13 -7.72
C LYS A 103 -2.41 -20.89 -6.35
N THR A 104 -1.62 -20.50 -5.36
CA THR A 104 -2.03 -20.30 -3.98
C THR A 104 -1.67 -18.90 -3.47
N ASP A 105 -1.44 -17.95 -4.41
CA ASP A 105 -1.13 -16.55 -4.12
C ASP A 105 -2.40 -15.82 -3.66
N ASP A 106 -2.87 -16.18 -2.48
CA ASP A 106 -4.06 -15.64 -1.86
C ASP A 106 -3.78 -15.18 -0.42
N TYR A 107 -4.39 -14.06 -0.01
CA TYR A 107 -4.13 -13.40 1.26
C TYR A 107 -5.40 -12.79 1.83
N PRO A 108 -5.50 -12.71 3.18
CA PRO A 108 -6.67 -12.11 3.81
C PRO A 108 -6.80 -10.61 3.50
N ILE A 109 -5.68 -9.89 3.37
CA ILE A 109 -5.67 -8.47 3.05
C ILE A 109 -4.36 -8.05 2.38
N ARG A 110 -4.46 -7.11 1.45
CA ARG A 110 -3.33 -6.45 0.77
C ARG A 110 -3.58 -4.95 0.68
N VAL A 111 -2.50 -4.19 0.74
CA VAL A 111 -2.48 -2.76 0.40
C VAL A 111 -1.51 -2.57 -0.76
N TYR A 112 -1.99 -1.97 -1.85
CA TYR A 112 -1.16 -1.67 -3.01
C TYR A 112 -0.85 -0.19 -3.09
N VAL A 113 0.39 0.11 -3.46
CA VAL A 113 0.79 1.42 -4.00
C VAL A 113 1.19 1.20 -5.44
N MET A 114 0.41 1.73 -6.37
CA MET A 114 0.64 1.62 -7.80
C MET A 114 1.16 2.94 -8.35
N PHE A 115 2.30 2.90 -9.02
CA PHE A 115 2.91 4.08 -9.63
C PHE A 115 2.44 4.21 -11.07
N VAL A 116 2.03 5.41 -11.43
CA VAL A 116 1.56 5.72 -12.78
C VAL A 116 2.71 5.57 -13.77
N TYR A 117 2.42 4.94 -14.91
CA TYR A 117 3.35 4.85 -16.01
C TYR A 117 3.36 6.13 -16.83
N GLU A 118 4.55 6.71 -17.00
CA GLU A 118 4.78 7.92 -17.78
C GLU A 118 5.59 7.55 -19.06
N PRO A 119 4.94 7.47 -20.24
CA PRO A 119 5.60 7.05 -21.48
C PRO A 119 6.83 7.89 -21.87
N GLU A 120 6.80 9.18 -21.58
CA GLU A 120 7.88 10.13 -21.87
C GLU A 120 9.17 9.80 -21.12
N ASN A 121 9.06 9.26 -19.92
CA ASN A 121 10.17 8.91 -19.03
C ASN A 121 10.63 7.44 -19.21
N ALA A 122 9.95 6.67 -20.05
CA ALA A 122 10.20 5.25 -20.20
C ALA A 122 11.18 4.92 -21.34
N SER A 123 11.94 3.82 -21.18
CA SER A 123 12.78 3.27 -22.24
C SER A 123 11.94 2.86 -23.47
N ARG A 124 12.59 2.80 -24.65
CA ARG A 124 11.92 2.37 -25.90
C ARG A 124 11.28 0.98 -25.76
N SER A 125 11.99 0.04 -25.17
CA SER A 125 11.49 -1.33 -24.97
C SER A 125 10.26 -1.37 -24.08
N LYS A 126 10.27 -0.60 -22.98
CA LYS A 126 9.12 -0.49 -22.06
C LYS A 126 7.92 0.18 -22.74
N ARG A 127 8.15 1.22 -23.54
CA ARG A 127 7.07 1.88 -24.32
C ARG A 127 6.40 0.92 -25.30
N ILE A 128 7.18 0.09 -26.01
CA ILE A 128 6.63 -0.92 -26.93
C ILE A 128 5.81 -1.96 -26.15
N LYS A 129 6.40 -2.54 -25.08
CA LYS A 129 5.73 -3.53 -24.21
C LYS A 129 4.40 -2.99 -23.66
N TYR A 130 4.41 -1.77 -23.13
CA TYR A 130 3.23 -1.16 -22.50
C TYR A 130 2.21 -0.66 -23.51
N GLY A 131 2.65 -0.22 -24.69
CA GLY A 131 1.77 0.11 -25.79
C GLY A 131 1.00 -1.10 -26.34
N LEU A 132 1.63 -2.28 -26.41
CA LEU A 132 0.97 -3.53 -26.73
C LEU A 132 -0.03 -3.94 -25.63
N ALA A 133 0.38 -3.85 -24.36
CA ALA A 133 -0.51 -4.14 -23.23
C ALA A 133 -1.75 -3.24 -23.24
N LYS A 134 -1.59 -1.94 -23.49
CA LYS A 134 -2.71 -0.99 -23.61
C LYS A 134 -3.70 -1.37 -24.69
N LYS A 135 -3.23 -1.87 -25.84
CA LYS A 135 -4.12 -2.33 -26.93
C LYS A 135 -5.00 -3.51 -26.51
N VAL A 136 -4.50 -4.35 -25.60
CA VAL A 136 -5.21 -5.56 -25.13
C VAL A 136 -6.12 -5.24 -23.93
N ILE A 137 -5.65 -4.40 -23.00
CA ILE A 137 -6.30 -4.17 -21.71
C ILE A 137 -7.16 -2.89 -21.75
N GLY A 138 -6.90 -1.96 -22.68
CA GLY A 138 -7.57 -0.66 -22.80
C GLY A 138 -6.79 0.49 -22.15
N GLU A 139 -5.92 0.20 -21.17
CA GLU A 139 -5.13 1.18 -20.43
C GLU A 139 -3.67 0.73 -20.25
N TYR A 140 -2.81 1.65 -19.85
CA TYR A 140 -1.44 1.30 -19.51
C TYR A 140 -1.38 0.57 -18.17
N PRO A 141 -0.59 -0.51 -18.06
CA PRO A 141 -0.26 -1.09 -16.76
C PRO A 141 0.46 -0.08 -15.86
N PRO A 142 0.39 -0.24 -14.53
CA PRO A 142 1.22 0.56 -13.61
C PRO A 142 2.71 0.43 -13.94
N ASP A 143 3.48 1.51 -13.76
CA ASP A 143 4.94 1.50 -13.97
C ASP A 143 5.63 0.50 -13.04
N SER A 144 5.24 0.52 -11.80
CA SER A 144 5.65 -0.43 -10.76
C SER A 144 4.61 -0.48 -9.64
N THR A 145 4.72 -1.49 -8.79
CA THR A 145 3.76 -1.70 -7.70
C THR A 145 4.46 -2.20 -6.44
N LEU A 146 4.09 -1.63 -5.30
CA LEU A 146 4.39 -2.17 -3.98
C LEU A 146 3.13 -2.84 -3.43
N ASN A 147 3.23 -4.12 -3.14
CA ASN A 147 2.15 -4.93 -2.59
C ASN A 147 2.47 -5.30 -1.14
N TYR A 148 1.90 -4.61 -0.20
CA TYR A 148 2.01 -4.92 1.22
C TYR A 148 0.91 -5.91 1.59
N PHE A 149 1.27 -7.03 2.22
CA PHE A 149 0.28 -8.05 2.53
C PHE A 149 0.46 -8.67 3.92
N TRP A 150 -0.64 -9.17 4.45
CA TRP A 150 -0.66 -10.04 5.61
C TRP A 150 -0.45 -11.48 5.13
N ALA A 151 0.68 -12.09 5.50
CA ALA A 151 0.98 -13.44 5.06
C ALA A 151 0.21 -14.49 5.87
N ASN A 152 -0.14 -15.58 5.22
CA ASN A 152 -0.81 -16.72 5.87
C ASN A 152 0.16 -17.62 6.65
N ARG A 153 1.46 -17.47 6.38
CA ARG A 153 2.54 -18.29 6.93
C ARG A 153 3.79 -17.45 7.17
N PRO A 154 4.65 -17.84 8.13
CA PRO A 154 5.92 -17.18 8.33
C PRO A 154 6.82 -17.20 7.08
N HIS A 155 7.52 -16.12 6.85
CA HIS A 155 8.48 -15.95 5.77
C HIS A 155 9.86 -15.59 6.32
N THR A 156 10.91 -16.21 5.75
CA THR A 156 12.31 -15.87 6.06
C THR A 156 12.78 -14.61 5.36
N LYS A 157 12.11 -14.22 4.27
CA LYS A 157 12.36 -12.98 3.51
C LYS A 157 11.13 -12.09 3.60
N TYR A 158 11.37 -10.81 3.88
CA TYR A 158 10.29 -9.81 3.95
C TYR A 158 9.93 -9.21 2.58
N ILE A 159 10.81 -9.34 1.59
CA ILE A 159 10.58 -8.88 0.22
C ILE A 159 10.59 -10.10 -0.69
N LEU A 160 9.51 -10.29 -1.42
CA LEU A 160 9.32 -11.38 -2.37
C LEU A 160 9.10 -10.81 -3.77
N THR A 161 9.52 -11.56 -4.78
CA THR A 161 9.17 -11.25 -6.18
C THR A 161 7.72 -11.65 -6.42
N ASN A 162 6.97 -10.82 -7.14
CA ASN A 162 5.61 -11.15 -7.51
C ASN A 162 5.61 -12.24 -8.61
N PRO A 163 4.83 -13.31 -8.49
CA PRO A 163 4.83 -14.41 -9.46
C PRO A 163 4.16 -14.05 -10.80
N TYR A 164 3.55 -12.87 -10.92
CA TYR A 164 2.82 -12.41 -12.11
C TYR A 164 3.51 -11.27 -12.86
N ALA A 165 4.29 -10.43 -12.17
CA ALA A 165 4.88 -9.23 -12.74
C ALA A 165 6.22 -8.89 -12.06
N ASP A 166 7.27 -8.75 -12.86
CA ASP A 166 8.61 -8.41 -12.36
C ASP A 166 8.70 -7.00 -11.80
N GLU A 167 7.82 -6.10 -12.26
CA GLU A 167 7.72 -4.72 -11.81
C GLU A 167 7.01 -4.59 -10.45
N ALA A 168 6.42 -5.66 -9.93
CA ALA A 168 5.75 -5.67 -8.64
C ALA A 168 6.65 -6.27 -7.55
N ARG A 169 6.70 -5.61 -6.40
CA ARG A 169 7.37 -6.11 -5.18
C ARG A 169 6.34 -6.42 -4.12
N MET A 170 6.49 -7.58 -3.49
CA MET A 170 5.63 -8.04 -2.41
C MET A 170 6.35 -7.88 -1.08
N LEU A 171 5.72 -7.20 -0.13
CA LEU A 171 6.28 -6.91 1.18
C LEU A 171 5.45 -7.59 2.26
N VAL A 172 6.09 -8.51 2.98
CA VAL A 172 5.48 -9.21 4.11
C VAL A 172 5.42 -8.28 5.30
N MET A 173 4.21 -7.95 5.79
CA MET A 173 4.03 -7.02 6.90
C MET A 173 3.66 -7.72 8.21
N ARG A 174 2.95 -8.83 8.11
CA ARG A 174 2.52 -9.68 9.23
C ARG A 174 2.44 -11.14 8.79
N THR A 175 2.57 -12.03 9.75
CA THR A 175 2.37 -13.48 9.62
C THR A 175 1.54 -13.97 10.80
#